data_94591935511047950bbb27f98b873e1b
#
_entry.id   94591935511047950bbb27f98b873e1b
#
_cell.length_a   1.000
_cell.length_b   1.000
_cell.length_c   1.000
_cell.angle_alpha   90.00
_cell.angle_beta   90.00
_cell.angle_gamma   90.00
#
_symmetry.space_group_name_H-M   'P 1'
#
loop_
_entity.id
_entity.type
_entity.pdbx_description
1 polymer ?
#
loop_
_entity_poly.entity_id
_entity_poly.type
_entity_poly.pdbx_seq_one_letter_code
_entity_poly.pdbx_strand_id
1 'polypeptide(L)'
;HSYGKSAVRELKDMVRACHSQGIEVVLEMPFVPGISANYVTECLRFYMLEYHVDGFVLNPYNVPWEQLIEDPFLKDIKLMQKDDGFQNVMRRFLKGDENMVNDVIWALKNRSSENGKCNYITTQTGFTLWDLVSYDCKHNEENGEKNLDGPDYNYSWNCGAEGPSRKRAVVNLRKNQVKNALELLLTAQGTPCLLAGDEFCNSQRGNNNAYCQDNETGWVNWT
;
A
#
# COMPACT_ATOMS: atom_id res chain seq x y z
N HIS A 1 5.46 -14.55 -11.37
CA HIS A 1 5.99 -15.51 -12.35
C HIS A 1 4.99 -16.62 -12.60
N SER A 2 4.75 -16.93 -13.88
CA SER A 2 3.89 -18.01 -14.29
C SER A 2 4.65 -19.34 -14.23
N TYR A 3 4.13 -20.32 -13.50
CA TYR A 3 4.66 -21.69 -13.49
C TYR A 3 4.05 -22.55 -14.60
N GLY A 4 2.98 -22.07 -15.25
CA GLY A 4 2.25 -22.75 -16.28
C GLY A 4 2.57 -22.24 -17.69
N LYS A 5 1.85 -22.80 -18.67
CA LYS A 5 1.98 -22.42 -20.08
C LYS A 5 1.25 -21.12 -20.46
N SER A 6 0.44 -20.54 -19.53
CA SER A 6 -0.39 -19.36 -19.78
C SER A 6 -0.59 -18.51 -18.53
N ALA A 7 0.07 -17.35 -18.45
CA ALA A 7 -0.10 -16.37 -17.39
C ALA A 7 -1.56 -15.87 -17.26
N VAL A 8 -2.26 -15.74 -18.39
CA VAL A 8 -3.68 -15.36 -18.44
C VAL A 8 -4.54 -16.36 -17.65
N ARG A 9 -4.34 -17.66 -17.88
CA ARG A 9 -5.08 -18.70 -17.19
C ARG A 9 -4.78 -18.74 -15.69
N GLU A 10 -3.51 -18.56 -15.32
CA GLU A 10 -3.10 -18.54 -13.92
C GLU A 10 -3.71 -17.36 -13.15
N LEU A 11 -3.77 -16.17 -13.76
CA LEU A 11 -4.45 -15.03 -13.15
C LEU A 11 -5.96 -15.30 -12.97
N LYS A 12 -6.63 -15.87 -13.97
CA LYS A 12 -8.06 -16.25 -13.88
C LYS A 12 -8.30 -17.32 -12.79
N ASP A 13 -7.41 -18.31 -12.69
CA ASP A 13 -7.50 -19.35 -11.68
C ASP A 13 -7.26 -18.79 -10.28
N MET A 14 -6.34 -17.83 -10.11
CA MET A 14 -6.13 -17.09 -8.87
C MET A 14 -7.39 -16.31 -8.45
N VAL A 15 -7.95 -15.51 -9.35
CA VAL A 15 -9.19 -14.75 -9.06
C VAL A 15 -10.31 -15.69 -8.63
N ARG A 16 -10.51 -16.80 -9.36
CA ARG A 16 -11.51 -17.82 -9.02
C ARG A 16 -11.26 -18.45 -7.64
N ALA A 17 -10.00 -18.73 -7.31
CA ALA A 17 -9.63 -19.27 -6.00
C ALA A 17 -9.92 -18.28 -4.86
N CYS A 18 -9.64 -17.00 -5.06
CA CYS A 18 -10.00 -15.94 -4.10
C CYS A 18 -11.52 -15.86 -3.91
N HIS A 19 -12.27 -15.81 -4.99
CA HIS A 19 -13.74 -15.76 -4.93
C HIS A 19 -14.35 -16.99 -4.22
N SER A 20 -13.76 -18.17 -4.39
CA SER A 20 -14.23 -19.37 -3.69
C SER A 20 -14.08 -19.30 -2.17
N GLN A 21 -13.23 -18.40 -1.68
CA GLN A 21 -13.02 -18.10 -0.26
C GLN A 21 -13.73 -16.80 0.19
N GLY A 22 -14.54 -16.19 -0.67
CA GLY A 22 -15.20 -14.91 -0.37
C GLY A 22 -14.24 -13.71 -0.36
N ILE A 23 -13.09 -13.82 -1.02
CA ILE A 23 -12.08 -12.76 -1.12
C ILE A 23 -12.22 -12.09 -2.48
N GLU A 24 -12.43 -10.78 -2.48
CA GLU A 24 -12.45 -9.96 -3.69
C GLU A 24 -11.04 -9.64 -4.17
N VAL A 25 -10.88 -9.48 -5.48
CA VAL A 25 -9.62 -9.13 -6.11
C VAL A 25 -9.70 -7.74 -6.72
N VAL A 26 -8.94 -6.81 -6.18
CA VAL A 26 -8.84 -5.42 -6.64
C VAL A 26 -7.45 -5.19 -7.23
N LEU A 27 -7.38 -4.67 -8.46
CA LEU A 27 -6.12 -4.42 -9.14
C LEU A 27 -5.69 -2.95 -9.01
N GLU A 28 -4.44 -2.71 -8.63
CA GLU A 28 -3.84 -1.38 -8.74
C GLU A 28 -3.33 -1.16 -10.17
N MET A 29 -3.88 -0.12 -10.86
CA MET A 29 -3.57 0.17 -12.26
C MET A 29 -2.78 1.47 -12.36
N PRO A 30 -1.47 1.41 -12.70
CA PRO A 30 -0.59 2.56 -12.70
C PRO A 30 -0.67 3.35 -14.02
N PHE A 31 -1.82 3.93 -14.33
CA PHE A 31 -1.93 4.82 -15.48
C PHE A 31 -1.09 6.07 -15.29
N VAL A 32 -0.35 6.45 -16.35
CA VAL A 32 0.45 7.67 -16.35
C VAL A 32 -0.33 8.85 -16.97
N PRO A 33 0.02 10.12 -16.67
CA PRO A 33 -0.61 11.27 -17.28
C PRO A 33 -0.55 11.25 -18.81
N GLY A 34 -1.62 11.69 -19.46
CA GLY A 34 -1.68 11.82 -20.93
C GLY A 34 -2.20 10.59 -21.68
N ILE A 35 -2.54 9.51 -20.99
CA ILE A 35 -3.24 8.37 -21.60
C ILE A 35 -4.68 8.79 -21.95
N SER A 36 -5.18 8.35 -23.11
CA SER A 36 -6.55 8.69 -23.53
C SER A 36 -7.60 8.09 -22.59
N ALA A 37 -8.65 8.85 -22.30
CA ALA A 37 -9.77 8.42 -21.47
C ALA A 37 -10.41 7.11 -21.97
N ASN A 38 -10.59 6.99 -23.28
CA ASN A 38 -11.14 5.78 -23.88
C ASN A 38 -10.26 4.55 -23.63
N TYR A 39 -8.93 4.70 -23.73
CA TYR A 39 -8.01 3.59 -23.47
C TYR A 39 -8.10 3.13 -22.02
N VAL A 40 -8.14 4.07 -21.05
CA VAL A 40 -8.31 3.75 -19.62
C VAL A 40 -9.60 2.97 -19.42
N THR A 41 -10.73 3.47 -19.93
CA THR A 41 -12.05 2.84 -19.78
C THR A 41 -12.08 1.43 -20.38
N GLU A 42 -11.59 1.27 -21.60
CA GLU A 42 -11.56 -0.04 -22.27
C GLU A 42 -10.64 -1.03 -21.55
N CYS A 43 -9.51 -0.57 -21.04
CA CYS A 43 -8.60 -1.39 -20.25
C CYS A 43 -9.28 -1.92 -18.97
N LEU A 44 -9.96 -1.05 -18.21
CA LEU A 44 -10.66 -1.45 -16.99
C LEU A 44 -11.83 -2.39 -17.28
N ARG A 45 -12.64 -2.12 -18.32
CA ARG A 45 -13.69 -3.02 -18.77
C ARG A 45 -13.15 -4.39 -19.16
N PHE A 46 -12.01 -4.44 -19.86
CA PHE A 46 -11.36 -5.69 -20.25
C PHE A 46 -11.00 -6.55 -19.03
N TYR A 47 -10.35 -5.96 -18.01
CA TYR A 47 -9.98 -6.72 -16.82
C TYR A 47 -11.22 -7.16 -16.02
N MET A 48 -12.24 -6.33 -15.92
CA MET A 48 -13.49 -6.69 -15.26
C MET A 48 -14.21 -7.85 -16.00
N LEU A 49 -14.39 -7.73 -17.31
CA LEU A 49 -15.15 -8.70 -18.10
C LEU A 49 -14.40 -10.02 -18.31
N GLU A 50 -13.08 -9.94 -18.53
CA GLU A 50 -12.28 -11.11 -18.89
C GLU A 50 -11.71 -11.84 -17.66
N TYR A 51 -11.36 -11.12 -16.59
CA TYR A 51 -10.75 -11.69 -15.40
C TYR A 51 -11.68 -11.70 -14.19
N HIS A 52 -12.82 -11.02 -14.28
CA HIS A 52 -13.81 -10.91 -13.19
C HIS A 52 -13.22 -10.31 -11.91
N VAL A 53 -12.36 -9.30 -12.04
CA VAL A 53 -11.88 -8.54 -10.88
C VAL A 53 -12.99 -7.66 -10.31
N ASP A 54 -12.95 -7.43 -9.01
CA ASP A 54 -14.02 -6.76 -8.26
C ASP A 54 -13.83 -5.26 -8.15
N GLY A 55 -12.67 -4.76 -8.56
CA GLY A 55 -12.38 -3.34 -8.52
C GLY A 55 -10.98 -2.96 -8.94
N PHE A 56 -10.72 -1.66 -8.84
CA PHE A 56 -9.44 -1.05 -9.18
C PHE A 56 -9.03 0.00 -8.18
N VAL A 57 -7.73 0.06 -7.86
CA VAL A 57 -7.10 1.21 -7.21
C VAL A 57 -6.46 2.07 -8.29
N LEU A 58 -6.86 3.34 -8.37
CA LEU A 58 -6.49 4.27 -9.42
C LEU A 58 -5.95 5.57 -8.81
N ASN A 59 -5.05 6.22 -9.55
CA ASN A 59 -4.70 7.61 -9.25
C ASN A 59 -5.73 8.53 -9.94
N PRO A 60 -6.57 9.28 -9.19
CA PRO A 60 -7.65 10.08 -9.75
C PRO A 60 -7.17 11.21 -10.68
N TYR A 61 -5.91 11.64 -10.55
CA TYR A 61 -5.31 12.66 -11.42
C TYR A 61 -4.90 12.13 -12.80
N ASN A 62 -4.81 10.82 -12.97
CA ASN A 62 -4.33 10.18 -14.20
C ASN A 62 -5.44 9.48 -14.99
N VAL A 63 -6.68 9.48 -14.49
CA VAL A 63 -7.81 8.79 -15.09
C VAL A 63 -9.03 9.71 -15.19
N PRO A 64 -9.96 9.47 -16.14
CA PRO A 64 -11.19 10.25 -16.29
C PRO A 64 -12.23 9.83 -15.22
N TRP A 65 -11.98 10.15 -13.95
CA TRP A 65 -12.71 9.62 -12.80
C TRP A 65 -14.24 9.76 -12.92
N GLU A 66 -14.73 10.93 -13.31
CA GLU A 66 -16.17 11.18 -13.48
C GLU A 66 -16.80 10.26 -14.54
N GLN A 67 -16.09 10.03 -15.66
CA GLN A 67 -16.57 9.14 -16.70
C GLN A 67 -16.59 7.67 -16.25
N LEU A 68 -15.64 7.28 -15.39
CA LEU A 68 -15.55 5.90 -14.90
C LEU A 68 -16.71 5.56 -13.93
N ILE A 69 -17.07 6.48 -13.05
CA ILE A 69 -18.20 6.27 -12.10
C ILE A 69 -19.57 6.27 -12.79
N GLU A 70 -19.69 6.92 -13.95
CA GLU A 70 -20.91 6.94 -14.74
C GLU A 70 -20.96 5.81 -15.79
N ASP A 71 -19.87 5.08 -15.96
CA ASP A 71 -19.77 4.02 -16.97
C ASP A 71 -20.72 2.86 -16.63
N PRO A 72 -21.59 2.41 -17.58
CA PRO A 72 -22.57 1.37 -17.32
C PRO A 72 -22.00 0.02 -16.87
N PHE A 73 -20.74 -0.28 -17.26
CA PHE A 73 -20.05 -1.52 -16.88
C PHE A 73 -19.25 -1.38 -15.58
N LEU A 74 -18.73 -0.17 -15.29
CA LEU A 74 -17.82 0.05 -14.17
C LEU A 74 -18.51 0.61 -12.93
N LYS A 75 -19.75 1.10 -13.03
CA LYS A 75 -20.50 1.74 -11.93
C LYS A 75 -20.75 0.84 -10.71
N ASP A 76 -20.79 -0.47 -10.93
CA ASP A 76 -21.12 -1.45 -9.88
C ASP A 76 -19.85 -2.12 -9.29
N ILE A 77 -18.65 -1.76 -9.76
CA ILE A 77 -17.38 -2.26 -9.24
C ILE A 77 -16.72 -1.26 -8.28
N LYS A 78 -15.76 -1.74 -7.49
CA LYS A 78 -15.02 -0.89 -6.55
C LYS A 78 -13.99 -0.04 -7.29
N LEU A 79 -14.24 1.28 -7.38
CA LEU A 79 -13.24 2.24 -7.81
C LEU A 79 -12.65 2.91 -6.57
N MET A 80 -11.37 2.68 -6.32
CA MET A 80 -10.69 3.09 -5.11
C MET A 80 -9.49 3.99 -5.42
N GLN A 81 -9.15 4.86 -4.46
CA GLN A 81 -7.95 5.69 -4.49
C GLN A 81 -7.27 5.66 -3.11
N LYS A 82 -5.94 5.73 -3.08
CA LYS A 82 -5.17 5.80 -1.85
C LYS A 82 -5.30 7.19 -1.21
N ASP A 83 -5.45 7.26 0.11
CA ASP A 83 -5.46 8.52 0.87
C ASP A 83 -4.06 8.84 1.40
N ASP A 84 -3.26 9.56 0.61
CA ASP A 84 -1.92 10.00 1.01
C ASP A 84 -1.95 10.97 2.20
N GLY A 85 -3.05 11.70 2.38
CA GLY A 85 -3.26 12.59 3.52
C GLY A 85 -3.31 11.79 4.83
N PHE A 86 -4.05 10.68 4.85
CA PHE A 86 -4.12 9.78 5.99
C PHE A 86 -2.73 9.21 6.32
N GLN A 87 -1.99 8.70 5.32
CA GLN A 87 -0.64 8.18 5.51
C GLN A 87 0.27 9.20 6.19
N ASN A 88 0.33 10.41 5.65
CA ASN A 88 1.23 11.45 6.13
C ASN A 88 0.91 11.86 7.58
N VAL A 89 -0.37 12.04 7.90
CA VAL A 89 -0.82 12.40 9.25
C VAL A 89 -0.46 11.30 10.25
N MET A 90 -0.76 10.04 9.93
CA MET A 90 -0.50 8.92 10.85
C MET A 90 1.00 8.69 11.07
N ARG A 91 1.83 8.74 10.02
CA ARG A 91 3.28 8.58 10.15
C ARG A 91 3.90 9.69 11.00
N ARG A 92 3.52 10.94 10.77
CA ARG A 92 4.02 12.09 11.55
C ARG A 92 3.62 11.98 13.02
N PHE A 93 2.40 11.57 13.30
CA PHE A 93 1.93 11.35 14.67
C PHE A 93 2.70 10.22 15.37
N LEU A 94 2.88 9.07 14.69
CA LEU A 94 3.63 7.93 15.22
C LEU A 94 5.11 8.27 15.48
N LYS A 95 5.69 9.11 14.63
CA LYS A 95 7.04 9.63 14.81
C LYS A 95 7.16 10.57 16.02
N GLY A 96 6.05 11.22 16.43
CA GLY A 96 6.01 12.15 17.56
C GLY A 96 6.15 13.63 17.17
N ASP A 97 5.79 13.98 15.93
CA ASP A 97 5.75 15.40 15.52
C ASP A 97 4.72 16.15 16.39
N GLU A 98 5.06 17.41 16.72
CA GLU A 98 4.20 18.26 17.56
C GLU A 98 2.91 18.66 16.84
N ASN A 99 1.87 18.96 17.63
CA ASN A 99 0.58 19.50 17.18
C ASN A 99 -0.24 18.61 16.23
N MET A 100 0.05 17.28 16.15
CA MET A 100 -0.63 16.36 15.24
C MET A 100 -1.99 15.85 15.76
N VAL A 101 -2.38 16.08 17.00
CA VAL A 101 -3.57 15.48 17.62
C VAL A 101 -4.86 15.83 16.87
N ASN A 102 -5.06 17.09 16.50
CA ASN A 102 -6.25 17.53 15.79
C ASN A 102 -6.34 16.93 14.38
N ASP A 103 -5.20 16.83 13.68
CA ASP A 103 -5.13 16.24 12.35
C ASP A 103 -5.45 14.74 12.40
N VAL A 104 -4.96 14.04 13.43
CA VAL A 104 -5.27 12.61 13.65
C VAL A 104 -6.76 12.42 13.95
N ILE A 105 -7.34 13.21 14.85
CA ILE A 105 -8.77 13.13 15.16
C ILE A 105 -9.62 13.36 13.91
N TRP A 106 -9.24 14.34 13.10
CA TRP A 106 -9.91 14.61 11.84
C TRP A 106 -9.77 13.43 10.86
N ALA A 107 -8.55 12.91 10.66
CA ALA A 107 -8.29 11.80 9.78
C ALA A 107 -9.00 10.50 10.20
N LEU A 108 -9.07 10.21 11.51
CA LEU A 108 -9.78 9.03 12.03
C LEU A 108 -11.30 9.11 11.82
N LYS A 109 -11.88 10.33 11.85
CA LYS A 109 -13.33 10.56 11.69
C LYS A 109 -13.76 10.79 10.26
N ASN A 110 -12.80 11.04 9.35
CA ASN A 110 -13.11 11.38 7.97
C ASN A 110 -13.63 10.14 7.24
N ARG A 111 -14.90 10.22 6.80
CA ARG A 111 -15.52 9.18 5.98
C ARG A 111 -15.02 9.29 4.55
N SER A 112 -13.90 8.67 4.26
CA SER A 112 -13.37 8.60 2.91
C SER A 112 -14.14 7.62 1.99
N SER A 113 -15.11 6.89 2.54
CA SER A 113 -15.88 5.86 1.81
C SER A 113 -16.76 6.42 0.68
N GLU A 114 -17.20 7.66 0.76
CA GLU A 114 -18.07 8.28 -0.26
C GLU A 114 -17.39 8.39 -1.64
N ASN A 115 -16.04 8.37 -1.67
CA ASN A 115 -15.24 8.53 -2.90
C ASN A 115 -14.30 7.34 -3.16
N GLY A 116 -14.56 6.17 -2.58
CA GLY A 116 -13.71 5.00 -2.77
C GLY A 116 -12.29 5.13 -2.21
N LYS A 117 -12.04 6.03 -1.27
CA LYS A 117 -10.71 6.16 -0.66
C LYS A 117 -10.40 4.99 0.26
N CYS A 118 -9.16 4.54 0.25
CA CYS A 118 -8.62 3.60 1.22
C CYS A 118 -7.53 4.24 2.07
N ASN A 119 -7.64 4.01 3.38
CA ASN A 119 -6.64 4.44 4.35
C ASN A 119 -5.46 3.48 4.34
N TYR A 120 -4.24 3.99 4.41
CA TYR A 120 -3.05 3.17 4.51
C TYR A 120 -1.94 3.91 5.26
N ILE A 121 -1.01 3.17 5.87
CA ILE A 121 0.19 3.71 6.50
C ILE A 121 1.42 3.37 5.66
N THR A 122 1.44 2.18 5.09
CA THR A 122 2.54 1.62 4.28
C THR A 122 1.99 1.05 2.98
N THR A 123 2.81 1.05 1.95
CA THR A 123 2.51 0.49 0.64
C THR A 123 3.74 -0.22 0.09
N GLN A 124 3.61 -0.83 -1.09
CA GLN A 124 4.71 -1.47 -1.82
C GLN A 124 5.85 -0.49 -2.19
N THR A 125 5.60 0.81 -2.13
CA THR A 125 6.61 1.86 -2.31
C THR A 125 6.86 2.56 -0.97
N GLY A 126 8.09 2.62 -0.54
CA GLY A 126 8.47 3.12 0.78
C GLY A 126 8.81 1.99 1.77
N PHE A 127 8.98 2.34 3.03
CA PHE A 127 9.28 1.38 4.08
C PHE A 127 8.08 0.48 4.41
N THR A 128 8.34 -0.80 4.75
CA THR A 128 7.40 -1.65 5.49
C THR A 128 7.11 -1.03 6.85
N LEU A 129 6.07 -1.48 7.54
CA LEU A 129 5.72 -0.93 8.86
C LEU A 129 6.82 -1.18 9.91
N TRP A 130 7.51 -2.33 9.81
CA TRP A 130 8.64 -2.61 10.68
C TRP A 130 9.84 -1.72 10.38
N ASP A 131 10.12 -1.46 9.10
CA ASP A 131 11.22 -0.60 8.71
C ASP A 131 10.93 0.88 9.01
N LEU A 132 9.68 1.30 8.91
CA LEU A 132 9.23 2.65 9.29
C LEU A 132 9.58 3.02 10.75
N VAL A 133 9.61 2.03 11.64
CA VAL A 133 9.97 2.19 13.06
C VAL A 133 11.38 1.71 13.39
N SER A 134 12.17 1.37 12.37
CA SER A 134 13.51 0.81 12.53
C SER A 134 14.61 1.59 11.82
N TYR A 135 14.26 2.45 10.87
CA TYR A 135 15.21 3.19 10.06
C TYR A 135 14.83 4.66 9.92
N ASP A 136 15.79 5.55 10.10
CA ASP A 136 15.63 6.96 9.80
C ASP A 136 16.01 7.26 8.35
N CYS A 137 16.95 6.50 7.79
CA CYS A 137 17.44 6.64 6.43
C CYS A 137 17.12 5.41 5.58
N LYS A 138 16.96 5.59 4.28
CA LYS A 138 16.83 4.49 3.33
C LYS A 138 18.17 3.79 3.10
N HIS A 139 18.12 2.49 2.84
CA HIS A 139 19.24 1.61 2.54
C HIS A 139 18.99 0.84 1.23
N ASN A 140 19.06 1.57 0.11
CA ASN A 140 18.80 1.03 -1.24
C ASN A 140 20.10 0.72 -2.01
N GLU A 141 21.25 0.63 -1.34
CA GLU A 141 22.56 0.44 -1.97
C GLU A 141 22.59 -0.79 -2.87
N GLU A 142 21.90 -1.87 -2.47
CA GLU A 142 21.84 -3.14 -3.22
C GLU A 142 21.02 -3.03 -4.51
N ASN A 143 20.25 -1.95 -4.71
CA ASN A 143 19.51 -1.71 -5.96
C ASN A 143 20.42 -1.28 -7.13
N GLY A 144 21.70 -0.92 -6.85
CA GLY A 144 22.64 -0.48 -7.88
C GLY A 144 22.48 0.98 -8.31
N GLU A 145 21.56 1.73 -7.74
CA GLU A 145 21.24 3.14 -8.03
C GLU A 145 21.97 4.12 -7.10
N LYS A 146 23.04 3.67 -6.41
CA LYS A 146 23.82 4.46 -5.44
C LYS A 146 22.96 5.09 -4.32
N ASN A 147 21.92 4.41 -3.91
CA ASN A 147 20.95 4.88 -2.90
C ASN A 147 20.22 6.17 -3.31
N LEU A 148 20.11 6.47 -4.61
CA LEU A 148 19.43 7.67 -5.15
C LEU A 148 17.95 7.40 -5.46
N ASP A 149 17.56 6.14 -5.60
CA ASP A 149 16.20 5.68 -5.85
C ASP A 149 15.34 5.67 -4.58
N GLY A 150 14.03 5.61 -4.77
CA GLY A 150 13.07 5.66 -3.67
C GLY A 150 12.97 7.01 -2.97
N PRO A 151 11.95 7.22 -2.11
CA PRO A 151 11.76 8.49 -1.43
C PRO A 151 12.83 8.73 -0.35
N ASP A 152 13.39 9.95 -0.31
CA ASP A 152 14.33 10.35 0.75
C ASP A 152 13.62 10.62 2.07
N TYR A 153 12.36 11.03 2.05
CA TYR A 153 11.60 11.43 3.21
C TYR A 153 10.43 10.46 3.49
N ASN A 154 10.54 9.69 4.56
CA ASN A 154 9.61 8.62 4.88
C ASN A 154 8.73 8.89 6.12
N TYR A 155 8.94 9.99 6.85
CA TYR A 155 8.36 10.22 8.17
C TYR A 155 8.59 9.04 9.13
N SER A 156 9.76 8.41 9.02
CA SER A 156 10.15 7.26 9.84
C SER A 156 10.85 7.69 11.14
N TRP A 157 10.95 6.75 12.07
CA TRP A 157 11.71 6.91 13.31
C TRP A 157 12.32 5.58 13.74
N ASN A 158 13.63 5.53 13.88
CA ASN A 158 14.37 4.30 14.22
C ASN A 158 14.19 3.82 15.67
N CYS A 159 13.40 4.51 16.49
CA CYS A 159 13.19 4.20 17.92
C CYS A 159 14.48 4.14 18.75
N GLY A 160 15.49 4.93 18.36
CA GLY A 160 16.76 5.06 19.09
C GLY A 160 17.86 4.07 18.67
N ALA A 161 17.69 3.35 17.56
CA ALA A 161 18.73 2.53 16.97
C ALA A 161 18.46 2.30 15.48
N GLU A 162 19.39 2.66 14.62
CA GLU A 162 19.25 2.42 13.18
C GLU A 162 19.37 0.93 12.86
N GLY A 163 18.41 0.39 12.11
CA GLY A 163 18.42 -0.99 11.68
C GLY A 163 18.18 -2.04 12.78
N PRO A 164 18.65 -3.27 12.61
CA PRO A 164 18.41 -4.36 13.55
C PRO A 164 18.96 -4.05 14.94
N SER A 165 18.20 -4.36 16.00
CA SER A 165 18.62 -4.14 17.37
C SER A 165 18.32 -5.35 18.25
N ARG A 166 19.25 -5.69 19.17
CA ARG A 166 19.06 -6.70 20.23
C ARG A 166 18.69 -6.07 21.58
N LYS A 167 18.66 -4.74 21.67
CA LYS A 167 18.27 -4.03 22.89
C LYS A 167 16.76 -4.21 23.12
N ARG A 168 16.40 -4.92 24.20
CA ARG A 168 14.99 -5.25 24.51
C ARG A 168 14.08 -4.02 24.56
N ALA A 169 14.59 -2.90 25.09
CA ALA A 169 13.82 -1.64 25.16
C ALA A 169 13.45 -1.12 23.75
N VAL A 170 14.42 -1.10 22.82
CA VAL A 170 14.20 -0.67 21.42
C VAL A 170 13.21 -1.60 20.71
N VAL A 171 13.42 -2.91 20.83
CA VAL A 171 12.54 -3.89 20.18
C VAL A 171 11.10 -3.80 20.69
N ASN A 172 10.92 -3.64 22.01
CA ASN A 172 9.60 -3.48 22.61
C ASN A 172 8.93 -2.17 22.15
N LEU A 173 9.69 -1.07 22.09
CA LEU A 173 9.18 0.20 21.59
C LEU A 173 8.71 0.08 20.14
N ARG A 174 9.51 -0.53 19.26
CA ARG A 174 9.13 -0.79 17.84
C ARG A 174 7.85 -1.60 17.74
N LYS A 175 7.74 -2.69 18.51
CA LYS A 175 6.52 -3.52 18.54
C LYS A 175 5.30 -2.73 19.00
N ASN A 176 5.45 -1.83 19.97
CA ASN A 176 4.36 -0.97 20.41
C ASN A 176 3.98 0.03 19.33
N GLN A 177 4.95 0.63 18.61
CA GLN A 177 4.66 1.54 17.51
C GLN A 177 3.97 0.84 16.34
N VAL A 178 4.36 -0.38 15.99
CA VAL A 178 3.65 -1.19 14.99
C VAL A 178 2.20 -1.44 15.41
N LYS A 179 1.96 -1.82 16.68
CA LYS A 179 0.61 -2.02 17.21
C LYS A 179 -0.22 -0.73 17.16
N ASN A 180 0.36 0.39 17.58
CA ASN A 180 -0.29 1.70 17.52
C ASN A 180 -0.68 2.06 16.07
N ALA A 181 0.20 1.81 15.11
CA ALA A 181 -0.06 2.05 13.70
C ALA A 181 -1.22 1.20 13.18
N LEU A 182 -1.22 -0.09 13.48
CA LEU A 182 -2.31 -1.01 13.09
C LEU A 182 -3.63 -0.63 13.78
N GLU A 183 -3.59 -0.24 15.04
CA GLU A 183 -4.78 0.22 15.78
C GLU A 183 -5.37 1.47 15.14
N LEU A 184 -4.56 2.48 14.82
CA LEU A 184 -4.99 3.70 14.13
C LEU A 184 -5.60 3.38 12.76
N LEU A 185 -4.97 2.49 11.99
CA LEU A 185 -5.45 2.09 10.67
C LEU A 185 -6.80 1.37 10.73
N LEU A 186 -6.93 0.40 11.65
CA LEU A 186 -8.10 -0.48 11.71
C LEU A 186 -9.29 0.15 12.45
N THR A 187 -9.07 1.19 13.27
CA THR A 187 -10.14 1.91 13.98
C THR A 187 -10.60 3.17 13.25
N ALA A 188 -9.85 3.62 12.25
CA ALA A 188 -10.24 4.76 11.42
C ALA A 188 -11.49 4.44 10.60
N GLN A 189 -12.30 5.47 10.35
CA GLN A 189 -13.42 5.34 9.41
C GLN A 189 -12.90 5.27 7.98
N GLY A 190 -13.52 4.42 7.16
CA GLY A 190 -13.12 4.16 5.77
C GLY A 190 -12.62 2.73 5.58
N THR A 191 -12.01 2.48 4.43
CA THR A 191 -11.48 1.15 4.08
C THR A 191 -10.01 1.06 4.44
N PRO A 192 -9.60 0.21 5.41
CA PRO A 192 -8.19 0.01 5.72
C PRO A 192 -7.50 -0.79 4.62
N CYS A 193 -6.29 -0.37 4.25
CA CYS A 193 -5.41 -1.07 3.34
C CYS A 193 -4.10 -1.42 4.05
N LEU A 194 -3.85 -2.70 4.24
CA LEU A 194 -2.68 -3.24 4.92
C LEU A 194 -1.67 -3.76 3.89
N LEU A 195 -0.41 -3.37 4.01
CA LEU A 195 0.66 -3.99 3.21
C LEU A 195 0.90 -5.41 3.72
N ALA A 196 0.89 -6.38 2.79
CA ALA A 196 1.16 -7.77 3.13
C ALA A 196 2.51 -7.94 3.80
N GLY A 197 2.53 -8.58 4.98
CA GLY A 197 3.71 -8.77 5.81
C GLY A 197 3.81 -7.79 6.99
N ASP A 198 3.12 -6.67 6.98
CA ASP A 198 3.14 -5.73 8.11
C ASP A 198 2.55 -6.34 9.39
N GLU A 199 1.58 -7.24 9.26
CA GLU A 199 0.93 -7.96 10.37
C GLU A 199 1.88 -8.85 11.17
N PHE A 200 3.00 -9.28 10.59
CA PHE A 200 4.04 -10.06 11.27
C PHE A 200 5.43 -9.40 11.26
N CYS A 201 5.46 -8.08 11.05
CA CYS A 201 6.69 -7.28 11.09
C CYS A 201 7.71 -7.65 10.01
N ASN A 202 7.26 -7.87 8.77
CA ASN A 202 8.15 -8.06 7.63
C ASN A 202 9.08 -6.85 7.47
N SER A 203 10.34 -7.11 7.11
CA SER A 203 11.36 -6.09 6.91
C SER A 203 12.05 -6.26 5.57
N GLN A 204 12.20 -5.17 4.86
CA GLN A 204 13.03 -5.06 3.65
C GLN A 204 14.43 -4.51 3.97
N ARG A 205 14.85 -4.62 5.25
CA ARG A 205 16.18 -4.23 5.74
C ARG A 205 16.52 -2.76 5.49
N GLY A 206 15.49 -1.89 5.50
CA GLY A 206 15.63 -0.46 5.22
C GLY A 206 15.66 -0.11 3.74
N ASN A 207 15.47 -1.08 2.84
CA ASN A 207 15.24 -0.82 1.43
C ASN A 207 13.80 -0.36 1.23
N ASN A 208 13.61 0.89 0.81
CA ASN A 208 12.28 1.46 0.60
C ASN A 208 11.84 1.48 -0.87
N ASN A 209 12.56 0.75 -1.74
CA ASN A 209 12.26 0.63 -3.17
C ASN A 209 12.71 -0.73 -3.71
N ALA A 210 12.20 -1.81 -3.14
CA ALA A 210 12.63 -3.18 -3.41
C ALA A 210 12.22 -3.75 -4.79
N TYR A 211 11.90 -2.91 -5.77
CA TYR A 211 11.36 -3.30 -7.09
C TYR A 211 12.24 -4.28 -7.87
N CYS A 212 13.56 -4.21 -7.70
CA CYS A 212 14.54 -5.06 -8.39
C CYS A 212 15.09 -6.19 -7.50
N GLN A 213 14.57 -6.35 -6.28
CA GLN A 213 15.05 -7.33 -5.31
C GLN A 213 14.26 -8.64 -5.43
N ASP A 214 14.75 -9.57 -6.27
CA ASP A 214 14.19 -10.94 -6.36
C ASP A 214 14.90 -11.87 -5.37
N ASN A 215 14.85 -11.52 -4.09
CA ASN A 215 15.52 -12.22 -2.98
C ASN A 215 14.75 -11.97 -1.65
N GLU A 216 15.32 -12.40 -0.52
CA GLU A 216 14.74 -12.25 0.82
C GLU A 216 14.40 -10.79 1.20
N THR A 217 15.01 -9.79 0.58
CA THR A 217 14.68 -8.39 0.82
C THR A 217 13.32 -8.03 0.21
N GLY A 218 13.03 -8.51 -1.01
CA GLY A 218 11.77 -8.25 -1.70
C GLY A 218 10.66 -9.28 -1.43
N TRP A 219 11.01 -10.46 -0.90
CA TRP A 219 10.03 -11.51 -0.64
C TRP A 219 9.34 -11.33 0.71
N VAL A 220 8.09 -11.77 0.78
CA VAL A 220 7.34 -11.89 2.03
C VAL A 220 7.41 -13.34 2.50
N ASN A 221 7.95 -13.56 3.70
CA ASN A 221 8.05 -14.90 4.27
C ASN A 221 6.76 -15.26 5.02
N TRP A 222 6.02 -16.22 4.49
CA TRP A 222 4.75 -16.71 5.05
C TRP A 222 4.92 -17.96 5.95
N THR A 223 6.15 -18.37 6.28
CA THR A 223 6.43 -19.59 7.07
C THR A 223 6.80 -19.28 8.52
#